data_624e7d11feeff4273e3f6233677565bb
#
_entry.id   624e7d11feeff4273e3f6233677565bb
#
_cell.length_a   1.000
_cell.length_b   1.000
_cell.length_c   1.000
_cell.angle_alpha   90.00
_cell.angle_beta   90.00
_cell.angle_gamma   90.00
#
_symmetry.space_group_name_H-M   'P 1'
#
loop_
_entity.id
_entity.type
_entity.pdbx_description
1 polymer ?
#
loop_
_entity_poly.entity_id
_entity_poly.type
_entity_poly.pdbx_seq_one_letter_code
_entity_poly.pdbx_strand_id
1 'polypeptide(L)'
;MDAWSALAWFLVSLVVLAGLSRWMSGLVQSLGLLLFDDERAASLLTFLVLFPGILLHELSHWVMAWLLGMRPRQLRVWPRMRGRRVEMGSVRMRSGGPLRDSLAGMAPLLTGSLVLILVSYRVFDGAALQRAWESGGLGAAWDGFWAALGAADAWLWAYILFAISNAMIPSSSDRQPLLSLFLYILVCLLYTSPSPRD
;
A
#
# COMPACT_ATOMS: atom_id res chain seq x y z
N MET A 1 -1.68 23.62 12.14
CA MET A 1 -1.66 23.31 10.68
C MET A 1 -3.10 23.37 10.19
N ASP A 2 -3.36 24.13 9.15
CA ASP A 2 -4.70 24.23 8.58
C ASP A 2 -5.00 22.93 7.82
N ALA A 3 -6.28 22.56 7.74
CA ALA A 3 -6.70 21.31 7.07
C ALA A 3 -6.17 21.22 5.62
N TRP A 4 -6.04 22.34 4.93
CA TRP A 4 -5.49 22.41 3.57
C TRP A 4 -4.00 22.10 3.50
N SER A 5 -3.22 22.60 4.46
CA SER A 5 -1.78 22.29 4.54
C SER A 5 -1.54 20.83 4.88
N ALA A 6 -2.33 20.24 5.78
CA ALA A 6 -2.27 18.83 6.10
C ALA A 6 -2.60 17.96 4.88
N LEU A 7 -3.64 18.32 4.12
CA LEU A 7 -4.01 17.63 2.88
C LEU A 7 -2.89 17.74 1.82
N ALA A 8 -2.32 18.95 1.65
CA ALA A 8 -1.24 19.15 0.69
C ALA A 8 -0.01 18.30 1.05
N TRP A 9 0.42 18.30 2.31
CA TRP A 9 1.52 17.45 2.79
C TRP A 9 1.23 15.96 2.63
N PHE A 10 0.00 15.54 2.88
CA PHE A 10 -0.43 14.16 2.65
C PHE A 10 -0.30 13.77 1.16
N LEU A 11 -0.79 14.61 0.26
CA LEU A 11 -0.71 14.35 -1.19
C LEU A 11 0.75 14.34 -1.69
N VAL A 12 1.57 15.29 -1.24
CA VAL A 12 3.00 15.35 -1.57
C VAL A 12 3.71 14.09 -1.08
N SER A 13 3.49 13.69 0.18
CA SER A 13 4.12 12.48 0.73
C SER A 13 3.69 11.22 -0.03
N LEU A 14 2.44 11.14 -0.47
CA LEU A 14 1.93 10.03 -1.24
C LEU A 14 2.54 9.94 -2.64
N VAL A 15 2.75 11.09 -3.31
CA VAL A 15 3.44 11.16 -4.62
C VAL A 15 4.92 10.78 -4.48
N VAL A 16 5.61 11.31 -3.47
CA VAL A 16 7.02 10.98 -3.18
C VAL A 16 7.17 9.50 -2.86
N LEU A 17 6.29 8.94 -2.02
CA LEU A 17 6.32 7.52 -1.67
C LEU A 17 6.08 6.64 -2.90
N ALA A 18 5.10 6.99 -3.74
CA ALA A 18 4.83 6.25 -4.97
C ALA A 18 6.00 6.32 -5.97
N GLY A 19 6.66 7.47 -6.08
CA GLY A 19 7.86 7.66 -6.90
C GLY A 19 9.02 6.81 -6.40
N LEU A 20 9.30 6.87 -5.10
CA LEU A 20 10.37 6.11 -4.45
C LEU A 20 10.13 4.60 -4.56
N SER A 21 8.91 4.15 -4.33
CA SER A 21 8.53 2.75 -4.49
C SER A 21 8.77 2.23 -5.91
N ARG A 22 8.38 3.01 -6.94
CA ARG A 22 8.63 2.63 -8.34
C ARG A 22 10.12 2.57 -8.66
N TRP A 23 10.88 3.55 -8.18
CA TRP A 23 12.32 3.60 -8.36
C TRP A 23 13.01 2.40 -7.71
N MET A 24 12.68 2.09 -6.47
CA MET A 24 13.21 0.93 -5.73
C MET A 24 12.84 -0.40 -6.40
N SER A 25 11.59 -0.55 -6.83
CA SER A 25 11.15 -1.75 -7.56
C SER A 25 11.90 -1.91 -8.88
N GLY A 26 12.16 -0.78 -9.58
CA GLY A 26 13.00 -0.77 -10.78
C GLY A 26 14.44 -1.20 -10.51
N LEU A 27 15.05 -0.73 -9.41
CA LEU A 27 16.40 -1.14 -9.01
C LEU A 27 16.49 -2.64 -8.71
N VAL A 28 15.53 -3.19 -7.94
CA VAL A 28 15.49 -4.63 -7.63
C VAL A 28 15.35 -5.45 -8.91
N GLN A 29 14.49 -5.02 -9.84
CA GLN A 29 14.31 -5.70 -11.12
C GLN A 29 15.56 -5.60 -12.01
N SER A 30 16.21 -4.43 -12.07
CA SER A 30 17.45 -4.24 -12.82
C SER A 30 18.59 -5.08 -12.27
N LEU A 31 18.73 -5.15 -10.93
CA LEU A 31 19.68 -6.03 -10.27
C LEU A 31 19.42 -7.50 -10.60
N GLY A 32 18.15 -7.91 -10.59
CA GLY A 32 17.78 -9.28 -10.96
C GLY A 32 18.14 -9.61 -12.41
N LEU A 33 17.92 -8.67 -13.35
CA LEU A 33 18.32 -8.85 -14.75
C LEU A 33 19.83 -8.91 -14.92
N LEU A 34 20.60 -8.07 -14.21
CA LEU A 34 22.05 -8.07 -14.25
C LEU A 34 22.68 -9.36 -13.69
N LEU A 35 22.04 -9.95 -12.67
CA LEU A 35 22.55 -11.15 -12.01
C LEU A 35 22.19 -12.44 -12.76
N PHE A 36 21.02 -12.50 -13.37
CA PHE A 36 20.47 -13.75 -13.92
C PHE A 36 20.28 -13.72 -15.44
N ASP A 37 20.34 -12.55 -16.09
CA ASP A 37 20.06 -12.36 -17.52
C ASP A 37 18.73 -13.02 -17.98
N ASP A 38 17.78 -13.18 -17.04
CA ASP A 38 16.46 -13.78 -17.24
C ASP A 38 15.38 -12.96 -16.52
N GLU A 39 14.37 -12.51 -17.29
CA GLU A 39 13.23 -11.75 -16.77
C GLU A 39 12.44 -12.54 -15.70
N ARG A 40 12.43 -13.87 -15.80
CA ARG A 40 11.72 -14.72 -14.83
C ARG A 40 12.43 -14.76 -13.49
N ALA A 41 13.75 -14.93 -13.52
CA ALA A 41 14.58 -14.93 -12.32
C ALA A 41 14.55 -13.55 -11.63
N ALA A 42 14.63 -12.46 -12.41
CA ALA A 42 14.48 -11.10 -11.89
C ALA A 42 13.13 -10.86 -11.21
N SER A 43 12.05 -11.33 -11.84
CA SER A 43 10.70 -11.23 -11.26
C SER A 43 10.53 -12.07 -10.00
N LEU A 44 11.13 -13.24 -9.95
CA LEU A 44 11.14 -14.11 -8.75
C LEU A 44 11.92 -13.47 -7.61
N LEU A 45 13.06 -12.85 -7.90
CA LEU A 45 13.83 -12.10 -6.90
C LEU A 45 13.01 -10.95 -6.33
N THR A 46 12.35 -10.16 -7.19
CA THR A 46 11.47 -9.08 -6.76
C THR A 46 10.32 -9.60 -5.89
N PHE A 47 9.72 -10.72 -6.29
CA PHE A 47 8.70 -11.38 -5.48
C PHE A 47 9.22 -11.81 -4.11
N LEU A 48 10.39 -12.42 -4.02
CA LEU A 48 10.98 -12.86 -2.75
C LEU A 48 11.29 -11.68 -1.83
N VAL A 49 11.83 -10.60 -2.38
CA VAL A 49 12.13 -9.36 -1.63
C VAL A 49 10.84 -8.70 -1.12
N LEU A 50 9.76 -8.71 -1.89
CA LEU A 50 8.50 -8.07 -1.51
C LEU A 50 7.49 -9.06 -0.89
N PHE A 51 7.86 -10.32 -0.70
CA PHE A 51 6.97 -11.40 -0.27
C PHE A 51 6.12 -11.07 0.97
N PRO A 52 6.68 -10.52 2.08
CA PRO A 52 5.86 -10.19 3.26
C PRO A 52 4.76 -9.16 2.94
N GLY A 53 5.07 -8.18 2.11
CA GLY A 53 4.11 -7.17 1.68
C GLY A 53 3.04 -7.74 0.75
N ILE A 54 3.43 -8.55 -0.23
CA ILE A 54 2.50 -9.21 -1.17
C ILE A 54 1.56 -10.15 -0.41
N LEU A 55 2.08 -10.91 0.55
CA LEU A 55 1.28 -11.80 1.38
C LEU A 55 0.23 -11.01 2.17
N LEU A 56 0.63 -9.92 2.83
CA LEU A 56 -0.28 -9.06 3.58
C LEU A 56 -1.34 -8.43 2.65
N HIS A 57 -0.94 -7.99 1.46
CA HIS A 57 -1.81 -7.40 0.46
C HIS A 57 -2.93 -8.37 0.05
N GLU A 58 -2.58 -9.56 -0.42
CA GLU A 58 -3.55 -10.56 -0.87
C GLU A 58 -4.43 -11.07 0.28
N LEU A 59 -3.82 -11.25 1.47
CA LEU A 59 -4.57 -11.66 2.67
C LEU A 59 -5.58 -10.59 3.08
N SER A 60 -5.25 -9.31 2.94
CA SER A 60 -6.16 -8.19 3.23
C SER A 60 -7.40 -8.23 2.34
N HIS A 61 -7.23 -8.44 1.04
CA HIS A 61 -8.34 -8.62 0.11
C HIS A 61 -9.20 -9.82 0.50
N TRP A 62 -8.56 -10.94 0.83
CA TRP A 62 -9.27 -12.17 1.18
C TRP A 62 -10.10 -12.02 2.45
N VAL A 63 -9.50 -11.45 3.51
CA VAL A 63 -10.17 -11.22 4.80
C VAL A 63 -11.33 -10.23 4.62
N MET A 64 -11.11 -9.12 3.92
CA MET A 64 -12.17 -8.14 3.69
C MET A 64 -13.32 -8.73 2.86
N ALA A 65 -13.02 -9.47 1.80
CA ALA A 65 -14.03 -10.15 1.00
C ALA A 65 -14.83 -11.16 1.84
N TRP A 66 -14.17 -11.85 2.77
CA TRP A 66 -14.84 -12.77 3.70
C TRP A 66 -15.75 -12.03 4.67
N LEU A 67 -15.28 -10.93 5.29
CA LEU A 67 -16.07 -10.08 6.19
C LEU A 67 -17.29 -9.48 5.50
N LEU A 68 -17.17 -9.12 4.22
CA LEU A 68 -18.26 -8.56 3.42
C LEU A 68 -19.20 -9.64 2.83
N GLY A 69 -18.97 -10.92 3.10
CA GLY A 69 -19.79 -12.03 2.62
C GLY A 69 -19.65 -12.34 1.12
N MET A 70 -18.56 -11.88 0.48
CA MET A 70 -18.31 -12.04 -0.96
C MET A 70 -17.80 -13.44 -1.35
N ARG A 71 -17.66 -14.36 -0.39
CA ARG A 71 -17.24 -15.75 -0.56
C ARG A 71 -15.95 -15.88 -1.39
N PRO A 72 -14.79 -15.41 -0.88
CA PRO A 72 -13.52 -15.59 -1.58
C PRO A 72 -13.24 -17.07 -1.80
N ARG A 73 -12.82 -17.43 -3.02
CA ARG A 73 -12.65 -18.84 -3.40
C ARG A 73 -11.21 -19.29 -3.48
N GLN A 74 -10.32 -18.42 -3.95
CA GLN A 74 -8.91 -18.76 -4.15
C GLN A 74 -8.05 -17.56 -3.76
N LEU A 75 -7.16 -17.79 -2.80
CA LEU A 75 -6.04 -16.93 -2.48
C LEU A 75 -4.81 -17.49 -3.18
N ARG A 76 -4.20 -16.73 -4.07
CA ARG A 76 -2.92 -17.06 -4.68
C ARG A 76 -1.92 -15.99 -4.35
N VAL A 77 -0.86 -16.39 -3.69
CA VAL A 77 0.26 -15.51 -3.38
C VAL A 77 1.41 -15.72 -4.37
N TRP A 78 1.51 -16.93 -4.96
CA TRP A 78 2.62 -17.31 -5.82
C TRP A 78 2.57 -16.62 -7.20
N PRO A 79 3.71 -16.10 -7.70
CA PRO A 79 3.78 -15.38 -8.97
C PRO A 79 3.40 -16.30 -10.14
N ARG A 80 2.69 -15.75 -11.10
CA ARG A 80 2.29 -16.47 -12.32
C ARG A 80 2.60 -15.65 -13.56
N MET A 81 3.23 -16.28 -14.52
CA MET A 81 3.42 -15.69 -15.85
C MET A 81 2.09 -15.67 -16.60
N ARG A 82 1.67 -14.48 -17.02
CA ARG A 82 0.53 -14.29 -17.93
C ARG A 82 0.99 -13.53 -19.16
N GLY A 83 1.42 -14.28 -20.17
CA GLY A 83 2.13 -13.71 -21.32
C GLY A 83 3.48 -13.14 -20.92
N ARG A 84 3.71 -11.86 -21.21
CA ARG A 84 4.92 -11.11 -20.81
C ARG A 84 4.84 -10.46 -19.43
N ARG A 85 3.71 -10.54 -18.73
CA ARG A 85 3.53 -9.94 -17.40
C ARG A 85 3.56 -11.00 -16.31
N VAL A 86 4.20 -10.67 -15.19
CA VAL A 86 4.17 -11.48 -13.97
C VAL A 86 3.09 -10.92 -13.07
N GLU A 87 2.07 -11.72 -12.77
CA GLU A 87 1.09 -11.43 -11.73
C GLU A 87 1.65 -11.96 -10.41
N MET A 88 1.90 -11.06 -9.44
CA MET A 88 2.56 -11.41 -8.18
C MET A 88 1.60 -11.93 -7.11
N GLY A 89 0.30 -11.89 -7.34
CA GLY A 89 -0.73 -12.39 -6.46
C GLY A 89 -2.10 -12.21 -7.09
N SER A 90 -3.12 -12.89 -6.59
CA SER A 90 -4.51 -12.66 -6.97
C SER A 90 -5.50 -13.33 -6.02
N VAL A 91 -6.56 -12.61 -5.67
CA VAL A 91 -7.72 -13.15 -4.97
C VAL A 91 -8.91 -13.23 -5.92
N ARG A 92 -9.50 -14.40 -6.05
CA ARG A 92 -10.76 -14.56 -6.78
C ARG A 92 -11.93 -14.49 -5.82
N MET A 93 -12.77 -13.48 -5.99
CA MET A 93 -13.98 -13.28 -5.22
C MET A 93 -15.19 -13.04 -6.13
N ARG A 94 -16.40 -13.26 -5.63
CA ARG A 94 -17.62 -12.84 -6.30
C ARG A 94 -17.81 -11.34 -6.13
N SER A 95 -18.23 -10.63 -7.19
CA SER A 95 -18.64 -9.25 -7.04
C SER A 95 -19.81 -9.13 -6.06
N GLY A 96 -19.68 -8.24 -5.10
CA GLY A 96 -20.70 -7.92 -4.09
C GLY A 96 -21.42 -6.59 -4.37
N GLY A 97 -21.14 -5.98 -5.52
CA GLY A 97 -21.61 -4.66 -5.91
C GLY A 97 -20.58 -3.55 -5.64
N PRO A 98 -20.79 -2.33 -6.18
CA PRO A 98 -19.77 -1.29 -6.23
C PRO A 98 -19.16 -0.94 -4.87
N LEU A 99 -19.97 -0.87 -3.83
CA LEU A 99 -19.51 -0.51 -2.48
C LEU A 99 -18.61 -1.61 -1.87
N ARG A 100 -19.07 -2.87 -1.92
CA ARG A 100 -18.30 -3.99 -1.35
C ARG A 100 -17.03 -4.25 -2.13
N ASP A 101 -17.09 -4.17 -3.45
CA ASP A 101 -15.93 -4.34 -4.31
C ASP A 101 -14.89 -3.25 -4.06
N SER A 102 -15.33 -2.00 -3.82
CA SER A 102 -14.44 -0.89 -3.46
C SER A 102 -13.81 -1.05 -2.09
N LEU A 103 -14.58 -1.47 -1.07
CA LEU A 103 -14.05 -1.73 0.27
C LEU A 103 -13.03 -2.88 0.24
N ALA A 104 -13.31 -3.94 -0.52
CA ALA A 104 -12.36 -5.02 -0.72
C ALA A 104 -11.11 -4.54 -1.46
N GLY A 105 -11.25 -3.67 -2.48
CA GLY A 105 -10.13 -3.06 -3.21
C GLY A 105 -9.24 -2.17 -2.34
N MET A 106 -9.83 -1.48 -1.35
CA MET A 106 -9.08 -0.61 -0.41
C MET A 106 -8.45 -1.39 0.77
N ALA A 107 -8.82 -2.64 0.98
CA ALA A 107 -8.41 -3.41 2.14
C ALA A 107 -6.89 -3.43 2.37
N PRO A 108 -6.03 -3.65 1.37
CA PRO A 108 -4.58 -3.63 1.56
C PRO A 108 -4.07 -2.28 2.06
N LEU A 109 -4.60 -1.18 1.52
CA LEU A 109 -4.22 0.17 1.94
C LEU A 109 -4.55 0.40 3.41
N LEU A 110 -5.75 0.03 3.86
CA LEU A 110 -6.18 0.17 5.25
C LEU A 110 -5.35 -0.73 6.18
N THR A 111 -5.21 -2.00 5.83
CA THR A 111 -4.48 -2.97 6.64
C THR A 111 -2.99 -2.63 6.70
N GLY A 112 -2.39 -2.26 5.57
CA GLY A 112 -1.00 -1.86 5.51
C GLY A 112 -0.73 -0.59 6.30
N SER A 113 -1.57 0.44 6.17
CA SER A 113 -1.44 1.65 6.98
C SER A 113 -1.53 1.35 8.48
N LEU A 114 -2.44 0.47 8.89
CA LEU A 114 -2.55 0.05 10.28
C LEU A 114 -1.27 -0.64 10.76
N VAL A 115 -0.73 -1.57 9.98
CA VAL A 115 0.52 -2.29 10.33
C VAL A 115 1.70 -1.31 10.38
N LEU A 116 1.81 -0.40 9.42
CA LEU A 116 2.86 0.63 9.41
C LEU A 116 2.81 1.50 10.67
N ILE A 117 1.62 1.96 11.07
CA ILE A 117 1.42 2.74 12.29
C ILE A 117 1.81 1.92 13.53
N LEU A 118 1.31 0.68 13.65
CA LEU A 118 1.61 -0.17 14.80
C LEU A 118 3.10 -0.45 14.95
N VAL A 119 3.79 -0.79 13.87
CA VAL A 119 5.23 -1.03 13.87
C VAL A 119 6.00 0.25 14.21
N SER A 120 5.63 1.39 13.61
CA SER A 120 6.27 2.68 13.90
C SER A 120 6.19 3.03 15.39
N TYR A 121 5.03 2.83 16.03
CA TYR A 121 4.86 3.15 17.45
C TYR A 121 5.45 2.09 18.40
N ARG A 122 5.44 0.81 18.03
CA ARG A 122 5.88 -0.29 18.93
C ARG A 122 7.36 -0.60 18.82
N VAL A 123 7.94 -0.45 17.64
CA VAL A 123 9.33 -0.83 17.36
C VAL A 123 10.25 0.39 17.30
N PHE A 124 9.81 1.46 16.63
CA PHE A 124 10.64 2.64 16.38
C PHE A 124 10.32 3.83 17.31
N ASP A 125 9.54 3.61 18.36
CA ASP A 125 9.10 4.68 19.28
C ASP A 125 8.63 5.95 18.53
N GLY A 126 7.67 5.78 17.63
CA GLY A 126 7.14 6.88 16.83
C GLY A 126 6.64 8.07 17.66
N ALA A 127 6.25 7.85 18.92
CA ALA A 127 5.90 8.91 19.84
C ALA A 127 7.12 9.76 20.25
N ALA A 128 8.29 9.14 20.44
CA ALA A 128 9.54 9.89 20.69
C ALA A 128 9.96 10.69 19.47
N LEU A 129 9.82 10.12 18.27
CA LEU A 129 10.12 10.81 17.02
C LEU A 129 9.20 12.03 16.81
N GLN A 130 7.90 11.89 17.10
CA GLN A 130 6.95 13.00 17.05
C GLN A 130 7.32 14.11 18.04
N ARG A 131 7.65 13.77 19.28
CA ARG A 131 8.14 14.74 20.30
C ARG A 131 9.42 15.44 19.87
N ALA A 132 10.36 14.71 19.29
CA ALA A 132 11.59 15.29 18.74
C ALA A 132 11.29 16.31 17.64
N TRP A 133 10.37 16.00 16.74
CA TRP A 133 9.90 16.94 15.71
C TRP A 133 9.28 18.20 16.33
N GLU A 134 8.41 18.06 17.32
CA GLU A 134 7.72 19.18 17.97
C GLU A 134 8.68 20.08 18.76
N SER A 135 9.74 19.52 19.38
CA SER A 135 10.70 20.26 20.23
C SER A 135 11.89 20.86 19.48
N GLY A 136 12.39 20.19 18.44
CA GLY A 136 13.64 20.57 17.76
C GLY A 136 13.55 20.54 16.23
N GLY A 137 12.35 20.37 15.67
CA GLY A 137 12.12 20.36 14.24
C GLY A 137 12.84 19.25 13.50
N LEU A 138 13.26 19.54 12.27
CA LEU A 138 13.84 18.54 11.36
C LEU A 138 15.14 17.92 11.89
N GLY A 139 16.01 18.70 12.55
CA GLY A 139 17.28 18.20 13.09
C GLY A 139 17.08 17.16 14.16
N ALA A 140 16.26 17.47 15.18
CA ALA A 140 15.98 16.53 16.27
C ALA A 140 15.22 15.28 15.78
N ALA A 141 14.33 15.44 14.81
CA ALA A 141 13.65 14.31 14.17
C ALA A 141 14.63 13.40 13.40
N TRP A 142 15.62 13.99 12.73
CA TRP A 142 16.67 13.26 12.02
C TRP A 142 17.54 12.45 12.98
N ASP A 143 17.98 13.06 14.08
CA ASP A 143 18.75 12.36 15.12
C ASP A 143 17.92 11.25 15.78
N GLY A 144 16.65 11.51 16.04
CA GLY A 144 15.70 10.52 16.55
C GLY A 144 15.48 9.34 15.60
N PHE A 145 15.44 9.60 14.30
CA PHE A 145 15.34 8.54 13.29
C PHE A 145 16.56 7.61 13.29
N TRP A 146 17.78 8.18 13.34
CA TRP A 146 18.99 7.35 13.42
C TRP A 146 19.11 6.59 14.74
N ALA A 147 18.68 7.21 15.84
CA ALA A 147 18.62 6.54 17.14
C ALA A 147 17.64 5.35 17.11
N ALA A 148 16.48 5.49 16.45
CA ALA A 148 15.50 4.42 16.29
C ALA A 148 16.03 3.25 15.47
N LEU A 149 16.89 3.48 14.48
CA LEU A 149 17.56 2.43 13.71
C LEU A 149 18.61 1.66 14.51
N GLY A 150 19.03 2.16 15.68
CA GLY A 150 19.90 1.46 16.62
C GLY A 150 19.17 0.46 17.52
N ALA A 151 17.85 0.37 17.48
CA ALA A 151 17.07 -0.60 18.24
C ALA A 151 17.37 -2.04 17.78
N ALA A 152 17.18 -3.00 18.71
CA ALA A 152 17.30 -4.41 18.38
C ALA A 152 16.32 -4.78 17.25
N ASP A 153 16.80 -5.54 16.27
CA ASP A 153 16.02 -5.99 15.11
C ASP A 153 15.46 -4.86 14.21
N ALA A 154 15.93 -3.60 14.37
CA ALA A 154 15.45 -2.46 13.60
C ALA A 154 15.55 -2.69 12.09
N TRP A 155 16.62 -3.33 11.61
CA TRP A 155 16.81 -3.64 10.19
C TRP A 155 15.80 -4.64 9.64
N LEU A 156 15.39 -5.62 10.45
CA LEU A 156 14.33 -6.58 10.09
C LEU A 156 13.01 -5.84 9.94
N TRP A 157 12.68 -4.99 10.91
CA TRP A 157 11.45 -4.22 10.87
C TRP A 157 11.43 -3.17 9.77
N ALA A 158 12.58 -2.52 9.51
CA ALA A 158 12.73 -1.61 8.38
C ALA A 158 12.49 -2.33 7.03
N TYR A 159 13.01 -3.55 6.88
CA TYR A 159 12.72 -4.39 5.72
C TYR A 159 11.22 -4.74 5.62
N ILE A 160 10.59 -5.13 6.72
CA ILE A 160 9.14 -5.44 6.74
C ILE A 160 8.32 -4.22 6.35
N LEU A 161 8.62 -3.04 6.92
CA LEU A 161 7.97 -1.78 6.57
C LEU A 161 8.16 -1.44 5.09
N PHE A 162 9.38 -1.62 4.58
CA PHE A 162 9.70 -1.42 3.17
C PHE A 162 8.86 -2.35 2.27
N ALA A 163 8.84 -3.65 2.57
CA ALA A 163 8.10 -4.63 1.77
C ALA A 163 6.59 -4.36 1.77
N ILE A 164 6.01 -4.03 2.94
CA ILE A 164 4.60 -3.69 3.09
C ILE A 164 4.28 -2.40 2.33
N SER A 165 5.05 -1.33 2.51
CA SER A 165 4.82 -0.04 1.85
C SER A 165 4.81 -0.16 0.32
N ASN A 166 5.74 -0.96 -0.23
CA ASN A 166 5.80 -1.20 -1.67
C ASN A 166 4.61 -2.01 -2.20
N ALA A 167 4.12 -2.97 -1.42
CA ALA A 167 3.00 -3.80 -1.81
C ALA A 167 1.63 -3.10 -1.65
N MET A 168 1.54 -2.01 -0.86
CA MET A 168 0.27 -1.29 -0.63
C MET A 168 -0.23 -0.48 -1.83
N ILE A 169 0.61 -0.24 -2.85
CA ILE A 169 0.18 0.51 -4.03
C ILE A 169 -0.88 -0.30 -4.77
N PRO A 170 -2.13 0.25 -4.89
CA PRO A 170 -3.22 -0.48 -5.52
C PRO A 170 -2.91 -0.83 -6.97
N SER A 171 -3.09 -2.09 -7.32
CA SER A 171 -2.98 -2.57 -8.70
C SER A 171 -4.08 -1.97 -9.59
N SER A 172 -3.98 -2.15 -10.90
CA SER A 172 -5.03 -1.70 -11.82
C SER A 172 -6.38 -2.38 -11.53
N SER A 173 -6.37 -3.63 -11.08
CA SER A 173 -7.57 -4.36 -10.66
C SER A 173 -8.22 -3.79 -9.40
N ASP A 174 -7.43 -3.34 -8.44
CA ASP A 174 -7.92 -2.79 -7.16
C ASP A 174 -8.52 -1.40 -7.32
N ARG A 175 -8.03 -0.65 -8.31
CA ARG A 175 -8.53 0.71 -8.62
C ARG A 175 -9.83 0.74 -9.42
N GLN A 176 -10.11 -0.30 -10.22
CA GLN A 176 -11.33 -0.35 -11.05
C GLN A 176 -12.62 -0.20 -10.23
N PRO A 177 -12.82 -0.92 -9.12
CA PRO A 177 -14.01 -0.76 -8.29
C PRO A 177 -14.13 0.64 -7.67
N LEU A 178 -13.01 1.24 -7.28
CA LEU A 178 -12.96 2.60 -6.72
C LEU A 178 -13.41 3.66 -7.73
N LEU A 179 -12.94 3.55 -8.97
CA LEU A 179 -13.36 4.44 -10.04
C LEU A 179 -14.86 4.30 -10.33
N SER A 180 -15.38 3.07 -10.35
CA SER A 180 -16.79 2.79 -10.55
C SER A 180 -17.65 3.39 -9.42
N LEU A 181 -17.22 3.26 -8.17
CA LEU A 181 -17.90 3.87 -7.02
C LEU A 181 -17.88 5.39 -7.10
N PHE A 182 -16.74 5.99 -7.44
CA PHE A 182 -16.59 7.43 -7.59
C PHE A 182 -17.53 7.97 -8.66
N LEU A 183 -17.59 7.34 -9.83
CA LEU A 183 -18.51 7.72 -10.89
C LEU A 183 -19.98 7.57 -10.47
N TYR A 184 -20.31 6.50 -9.75
CA TYR A 184 -21.66 6.30 -9.22
C TYR A 184 -22.05 7.41 -8.25
N ILE A 185 -21.20 7.77 -7.29
CA ILE A 185 -21.44 8.86 -6.34
C ILE A 185 -21.56 10.19 -7.09
N LEU A 186 -20.69 10.47 -8.06
CA LEU A 186 -20.74 11.68 -8.86
C LEU A 186 -22.07 11.82 -9.60
N VAL A 187 -22.53 10.75 -10.24
CA VAL A 187 -23.83 10.73 -10.93
C VAL A 187 -24.98 10.96 -9.95
N CYS A 188 -24.96 10.30 -8.77
CA CYS A 188 -25.97 10.53 -7.73
C CYS A 188 -25.98 11.98 -7.25
N LEU A 189 -24.83 12.57 -7.00
CA LEU A 189 -24.71 13.98 -6.56
C LEU A 189 -25.22 14.96 -7.63
N LEU A 190 -24.89 14.71 -8.89
CA LEU A 190 -25.38 15.55 -10.01
C LEU A 190 -26.89 15.44 -10.18
N TYR A 191 -27.43 14.23 -9.97
CA TYR A 191 -28.89 14.01 -10.10
C TYR A 191 -29.69 14.53 -8.89
N THR A 192 -29.10 14.48 -7.68
CA THR A 192 -29.72 14.94 -6.44
C THR A 192 -29.47 16.42 -6.14
N SER A 193 -28.68 17.11 -6.98
CA SER A 193 -28.49 18.56 -6.84
C SER A 193 -29.85 19.27 -6.99
N PRO A 194 -30.31 20.08 -6.00
CA PRO A 194 -31.59 20.78 -6.09
C PRO A 194 -31.58 21.67 -7.33
N SER A 195 -32.68 21.58 -8.09
CA SER A 195 -32.87 22.43 -9.25
C SER A 195 -32.88 23.90 -8.79
N PRO A 196 -32.19 24.82 -9.47
CA PRO A 196 -32.20 26.24 -9.10
C PRO A 196 -33.56 26.94 -9.37
N ARG A 197 -34.65 26.20 -9.36
CA ARG A 197 -36.01 26.69 -9.64
C ARG A 197 -36.99 26.57 -8.47
N ASP A 198 -36.50 26.25 -7.25
CA ASP A 198 -37.35 26.29 -6.03
C ASP A 198 -36.95 27.45 -5.13
#